data_39d775a114f8bc5612488c683a5ade8f
#
_entry.id   39d775a114f8bc5612488c683a5ade8f
#
_cell.length_a   1.000
_cell.length_b   1.000
_cell.length_c   1.000
_cell.angle_alpha   90.00
_cell.angle_beta   90.00
_cell.angle_gamma   90.00
#
_symmetry.space_group_name_H-M   'P 1'
#
loop_
_entity.id
_entity.type
_entity.pdbx_description
1 polymer ?
#
loop_
_entity_poly.entity_id
_entity_poly.type
_entity_poly.pdbx_seq_one_letter_code
_entity_poly.pdbx_strand_id
1 'polypeptide(L)'
;KWIFCIQKGEKLSNFRGSKSWRLILLFSVFALVVVACGGDAAEEEVVEEETETTEAPATTAAAAEEEASSAPGGVYKMGIFSDPQTQNYWTYLDTENDVWTSYVMSGQAVSLFTLSVPNYQLVASMATELVETSTDNGDGTFSYTVPITEGFEWSDGTPITANDWVFTFNTVKNLGLAGNWLALWTLGTDEAQGVTSVDAVDDYTVKITFNFDPGLAKWQYGAAQAPALSKAFWEPFATDRETLLAADASSAPVASAFVYDKLEQGAFYTWAYDTNSMYAPGGEYTIYDSGGTGIKWDNGKAPAVDATFGDVSGDSFSYSVGPFVGTVEFTLYSDQDAAYLAFQDGEVDFVLNPLGVKRNTFNQLATTPGVETLVNNPNGMRYFASNTRIFPGSDKAFRQAIACIIDKEFIIDSVLQGTVESMDGMISSALTAWVTPTEGVMAECKELDSVGRWEKSVQILQDAGWTADDWGEHPGNETRAIPPTGIKGPNGEVPPSNMLIYAPGPGYDPLRNTFSLFIADYIRQLGFDVTARPTGFSVIVDIAFSAEGCKDWHFYMLGWGTGIFPDHTVEFFKSCLLYTSDAADDLLC
;
A
#
# COMPACT_ATOMS: atom_id res chain seq x y z
N LYS A 1 -9.12 -11.14 -0.56
CA LYS A 1 -9.10 -12.62 -0.57
C LYS A 1 -7.73 -13.09 -1.01
N TRP A 2 -6.83 -13.27 -0.09
CA TRP A 2 -5.66 -14.13 -0.26
C TRP A 2 -6.17 -15.57 -0.30
N ILE A 3 -6.88 -15.93 -1.36
CA ILE A 3 -7.35 -17.30 -1.53
C ILE A 3 -6.25 -18.03 -2.26
N PHE A 4 -5.56 -18.85 -1.50
CA PHE A 4 -4.79 -19.95 -2.08
C PHE A 4 -5.67 -20.70 -3.09
N CYS A 5 -5.16 -20.89 -4.30
CA CYS A 5 -5.76 -21.83 -5.25
C CYS A 5 -5.59 -23.25 -4.72
N ILE A 6 -6.25 -23.59 -3.64
CA ILE A 6 -6.31 -24.96 -3.11
C ILE A 6 -7.44 -25.67 -3.83
N GLN A 7 -7.09 -26.70 -4.58
CA GLN A 7 -8.05 -27.65 -5.13
C GLN A 7 -8.74 -28.39 -3.97
N LYS A 8 -9.97 -27.98 -3.62
CA LYS A 8 -10.95 -28.91 -3.05
C LYS A 8 -12.10 -28.99 -4.03
N GLY A 9 -12.16 -30.11 -4.72
CA GLY A 9 -13.34 -30.48 -5.48
C GLY A 9 -14.48 -30.80 -4.52
N GLU A 10 -15.48 -29.94 -4.46
CA GLU A 10 -16.84 -30.32 -4.10
C GLU A 10 -17.84 -29.44 -4.85
N LYS A 11 -18.78 -30.12 -5.44
CA LYS A 11 -19.86 -29.55 -6.25
C LYS A 11 -20.84 -28.81 -5.36
N LEU A 12 -21.13 -27.55 -5.70
CA LEU A 12 -22.38 -26.94 -5.28
C LEU A 12 -23.18 -26.51 -6.51
N SER A 13 -24.36 -27.08 -6.56
CA SER A 13 -25.37 -26.93 -7.59
C SER A 13 -26.18 -25.65 -7.45
N ASN A 14 -26.39 -24.98 -8.60
CA ASN A 14 -27.59 -24.25 -8.97
C ASN A 14 -28.21 -23.20 -8.03
N PHE A 15 -28.04 -21.94 -8.37
CA PHE A 15 -29.16 -21.01 -8.31
C PHE A 15 -29.26 -20.21 -9.62
N ARG A 16 -30.35 -20.45 -10.33
CA ARG A 16 -30.78 -19.74 -11.54
C ARG A 16 -31.93 -18.81 -11.20
N GLY A 17 -31.87 -17.57 -11.71
CA GLY A 17 -33.04 -16.69 -11.90
C GLY A 17 -32.83 -15.32 -11.26
N SER A 18 -33.05 -14.20 -11.92
CA SER A 18 -34.02 -13.90 -12.97
C SER A 18 -33.64 -12.60 -13.67
N LYS A 19 -34.17 -12.51 -14.88
CA LYS A 19 -34.07 -11.47 -15.88
C LYS A 19 -34.74 -10.16 -15.50
N SER A 20 -34.29 -9.15 -16.26
CA SER A 20 -34.98 -7.94 -16.73
C SER A 20 -34.79 -6.69 -15.88
N TRP A 21 -34.29 -5.61 -16.52
CA TRP A 21 -35.09 -4.66 -17.27
C TRP A 21 -34.24 -3.81 -18.24
N ARG A 22 -34.80 -3.65 -19.42
CA ARG A 22 -34.30 -2.84 -20.52
C ARG A 22 -34.93 -1.45 -20.48
N LEU A 23 -34.27 -0.53 -21.22
CA LEU A 23 -34.78 0.73 -21.83
C LEU A 23 -34.87 1.94 -20.86
N ILE A 24 -34.18 3.03 -21.24
CA ILE A 24 -34.71 4.10 -22.08
C ILE A 24 -33.55 4.95 -22.62
N LEU A 25 -33.50 5.05 -23.95
CA LEU A 25 -32.82 6.05 -24.78
C LEU A 25 -33.73 7.30 -24.87
N LEU A 26 -33.17 8.52 -24.93
CA LEU A 26 -33.50 9.52 -25.95
C LEU A 26 -33.02 10.95 -25.56
N PHE A 27 -32.19 11.49 -26.47
CA PHE A 27 -32.12 12.86 -27.00
C PHE A 27 -31.93 14.07 -26.08
N SER A 28 -30.91 14.88 -26.33
CA SER A 28 -31.06 16.07 -27.19
C SER A 28 -29.72 16.75 -27.48
N VAL A 29 -29.55 17.07 -28.73
CA VAL A 29 -28.57 17.88 -29.46
C VAL A 29 -28.95 19.37 -29.34
N PHE A 30 -27.96 20.26 -29.57
CA PHE A 30 -27.99 21.70 -29.88
C PHE A 30 -27.23 22.56 -28.84
N ALA A 31 -26.39 23.51 -29.17
CA ALA A 31 -25.92 24.10 -30.43
C ALA A 31 -24.65 24.94 -30.14
N LEU A 32 -23.81 25.03 -31.15
CA LEU A 32 -22.70 25.99 -31.31
C LEU A 32 -23.22 27.44 -31.39
N VAL A 33 -22.49 28.38 -30.75
CA VAL A 33 -22.37 29.75 -31.29
C VAL A 33 -20.92 30.25 -31.07
N VAL A 34 -20.28 30.51 -32.18
CA VAL A 34 -19.02 31.23 -32.35
C VAL A 34 -19.31 32.72 -32.35
N VAL A 35 -18.56 33.53 -31.61
CA VAL A 35 -18.34 34.95 -31.96
C VAL A 35 -16.87 35.27 -31.73
N ALA A 36 -16.22 35.64 -32.80
CA ALA A 36 -14.91 36.27 -32.87
C ALA A 36 -15.04 37.80 -32.92
N CYS A 37 -14.01 38.48 -32.51
CA CYS A 37 -13.47 39.82 -32.83
C CYS A 37 -12.92 40.44 -31.54
N GLY A 38 -11.69 40.96 -31.39
CA GLY A 38 -10.80 41.61 -32.32
C GLY A 38 -10.35 42.93 -31.73
N GLY A 39 -9.02 43.21 -31.65
CA GLY A 39 -8.43 44.55 -31.48
C GLY A 39 -8.01 44.87 -30.05
N ASP A 40 -6.88 45.41 -29.73
CA ASP A 40 -5.79 46.19 -30.24
C ASP A 40 -4.73 46.33 -29.16
N ALA A 41 -3.49 46.49 -29.56
CA ALA A 41 -2.32 46.76 -28.74
C ALA A 41 -2.33 48.19 -28.13
N ALA A 42 -1.82 48.31 -26.94
CA ALA A 42 -1.25 49.56 -26.44
C ALA A 42 0.01 49.25 -25.61
N GLU A 43 1.13 49.81 -26.08
CA GLU A 43 2.39 49.97 -25.35
C GLU A 43 2.19 50.93 -24.19
N GLU A 44 2.77 50.62 -23.01
CA GLU A 44 3.15 51.64 -22.03
C GLU A 44 4.34 51.16 -21.19
N GLU A 45 5.40 51.92 -21.37
CA GLU A 45 6.46 52.46 -20.52
C GLU A 45 6.90 51.68 -19.26
N VAL A 46 8.19 51.36 -19.32
CA VAL A 46 9.07 50.99 -18.19
C VAL A 46 9.30 52.22 -17.30
N VAL A 47 8.96 52.12 -16.02
CA VAL A 47 9.46 53.00 -14.96
C VAL A 47 10.31 52.15 -14.02
N GLU A 48 11.61 52.43 -14.01
CA GLU A 48 12.55 51.99 -12.96
C GLU A 48 12.18 52.68 -11.64
N GLU A 49 11.98 51.92 -10.61
CA GLU A 49 11.90 52.42 -9.24
C GLU A 49 12.91 51.68 -8.35
N GLU A 50 13.72 52.51 -7.67
CA GLU A 50 14.86 52.13 -6.84
C GLU A 50 14.45 51.27 -5.63
N THR A 51 15.23 50.21 -5.37
CA THR A 51 15.15 49.38 -4.19
C THR A 51 15.70 50.09 -2.95
N GLU A 52 14.83 50.51 -2.05
CA GLU A 52 15.19 50.74 -0.65
C GLU A 52 15.12 49.44 0.15
N THR A 53 16.26 49.02 0.67
CA THR A 53 16.40 47.93 1.65
C THR A 53 15.87 48.39 3.00
N THR A 54 14.73 47.87 3.41
CA THR A 54 14.24 48.01 4.79
C THR A 54 14.57 46.77 5.57
N GLU A 55 15.41 46.90 6.61
CA GLU A 55 15.66 45.86 7.62
C GLU A 55 14.36 45.46 8.30
N ALA A 56 14.13 44.13 8.39
CA ALA A 56 13.02 43.56 9.14
C ALA A 56 13.26 43.70 10.66
N PRO A 57 12.27 44.10 11.45
CA PRO A 57 12.42 44.15 12.89
C PRO A 57 12.39 42.74 13.49
N ALA A 58 13.34 42.44 14.37
CA ALA A 58 13.39 41.24 15.18
C ALA A 58 12.11 41.12 16.03
N THR A 59 11.32 40.10 15.75
CA THR A 59 10.15 39.77 16.55
C THR A 59 10.62 39.01 17.80
N THR A 60 10.55 39.69 18.93
CA THR A 60 10.66 39.11 20.26
C THR A 60 9.50 38.12 20.43
N ALA A 61 9.82 36.84 20.67
CA ALA A 61 8.82 35.84 21.04
C ALA A 61 8.18 36.26 22.37
N ALA A 62 6.91 36.64 22.33
CA ALA A 62 6.09 36.76 23.51
C ALA A 62 5.75 35.37 24.00
N ALA A 63 5.96 35.12 25.30
CA ALA A 63 5.51 33.93 25.97
C ALA A 63 3.99 33.74 25.74
N ALA A 64 3.60 32.62 25.19
CA ALA A 64 2.21 32.26 25.06
C ALA A 64 1.64 32.03 26.47
N GLU A 65 0.63 32.81 26.83
CA GLU A 65 -0.26 32.51 27.95
C GLU A 65 -0.96 31.17 27.60
N GLU A 66 -1.06 30.26 28.58
CA GLU A 66 -1.88 29.05 28.51
C GLU A 66 -3.34 29.44 28.25
N GLU A 67 -3.74 29.49 26.98
CA GLU A 67 -5.15 29.50 26.61
C GLU A 67 -5.71 28.11 26.87
N ALA A 68 -6.72 28.02 27.71
CA ALA A 68 -7.53 26.83 27.88
C ALA A 68 -7.99 26.37 26.49
N SER A 69 -7.54 25.18 26.08
CA SER A 69 -7.75 24.61 24.75
C SER A 69 -9.24 24.58 24.41
N SER A 70 -9.68 25.51 23.58
CA SER A 70 -10.97 25.39 22.90
C SER A 70 -10.93 24.12 22.04
N ALA A 71 -12.05 23.39 21.96
CA ALA A 71 -12.15 22.20 21.10
C ALA A 71 -11.68 22.55 19.66
N PRO A 72 -10.92 21.68 18.99
CA PRO A 72 -10.50 21.89 17.62
C PRO A 72 -11.69 22.24 16.72
N GLY A 73 -11.52 23.19 15.82
CA GLY A 73 -12.56 23.60 14.89
C GLY A 73 -12.12 23.46 13.43
N GLY A 74 -13.08 23.60 12.52
CA GLY A 74 -12.81 23.51 11.07
C GLY A 74 -12.86 22.09 10.54
N VAL A 75 -12.74 21.99 9.21
CA VAL A 75 -12.77 20.72 8.46
C VAL A 75 -11.48 20.63 7.67
N TYR A 76 -10.78 19.50 7.79
CA TYR A 76 -9.67 19.16 6.92
C TYR A 76 -10.18 18.19 5.85
N LYS A 77 -10.10 18.62 4.60
CA LYS A 77 -10.67 17.89 3.46
C LYS A 77 -9.59 17.20 2.67
N MET A 78 -9.76 15.91 2.49
CA MET A 78 -8.85 15.07 1.71
C MET A 78 -9.56 14.48 0.50
N GLY A 79 -9.00 14.68 -0.70
CA GLY A 79 -9.45 14.03 -1.92
C GLY A 79 -8.90 12.59 -2.01
N ILE A 80 -9.79 11.64 -2.29
CA ILE A 80 -9.47 10.26 -2.64
C ILE A 80 -10.11 9.93 -3.99
N PHE A 81 -9.62 8.91 -4.70
CA PHE A 81 -10.15 8.54 -6.03
C PHE A 81 -10.33 7.02 -6.21
N SER A 82 -10.51 6.32 -5.12
CA SER A 82 -11.06 4.98 -5.06
C SER A 82 -11.81 4.81 -3.76
N ASP A 83 -12.96 4.13 -3.82
CA ASP A 83 -13.87 3.98 -2.70
C ASP A 83 -13.32 2.94 -1.71
N PRO A 84 -13.21 3.26 -0.41
CA PRO A 84 -12.93 2.26 0.62
C PRO A 84 -13.98 1.15 0.63
N GLN A 85 -13.55 -0.09 0.78
CA GLN A 85 -14.41 -1.25 0.57
C GLN A 85 -15.19 -1.67 1.83
N THR A 86 -14.66 -1.34 3.01
CA THR A 86 -15.27 -1.75 4.28
C THR A 86 -14.94 -0.78 5.41
N GLN A 87 -15.76 -0.78 6.47
CA GLN A 87 -15.47 -0.17 7.76
C GLN A 87 -15.12 -1.21 8.82
N ASN A 88 -15.27 -2.49 8.52
CA ASN A 88 -15.01 -3.58 9.42
C ASN A 88 -13.52 -3.95 9.39
N TYR A 89 -12.80 -3.73 10.49
CA TYR A 89 -11.37 -3.96 10.61
C TYR A 89 -11.00 -5.44 10.40
N TRP A 90 -11.87 -6.37 10.79
CA TRP A 90 -11.66 -7.81 10.54
C TRP A 90 -11.65 -8.11 9.06
N THR A 91 -12.62 -7.58 8.32
CA THR A 91 -12.73 -7.73 6.87
C THR A 91 -11.60 -7.03 6.14
N TYR A 92 -11.20 -5.85 6.61
CA TYR A 92 -10.08 -5.10 6.04
C TYR A 92 -8.79 -5.94 6.05
N LEU A 93 -8.39 -6.52 7.16
CA LEU A 93 -7.16 -7.32 7.22
C LEU A 93 -7.31 -8.73 6.62
N ASP A 94 -8.54 -9.26 6.50
CA ASP A 94 -8.78 -10.60 5.98
C ASP A 94 -8.93 -10.65 4.45
N THR A 95 -9.79 -9.80 3.88
CA THR A 95 -10.18 -9.89 2.45
C THR A 95 -10.11 -8.59 1.67
N GLU A 96 -10.20 -7.43 2.33
CA GLU A 96 -10.32 -6.12 1.66
C GLU A 96 -9.12 -5.21 1.98
N ASN A 97 -7.94 -5.80 2.04
CA ASN A 97 -6.71 -5.10 2.36
C ASN A 97 -6.21 -4.28 1.17
N ASP A 98 -6.77 -3.11 0.99
CA ASP A 98 -6.32 -2.11 0.04
C ASP A 98 -5.95 -0.79 0.75
N VAL A 99 -5.15 0.01 0.07
CA VAL A 99 -4.63 1.27 0.64
C VAL A 99 -5.72 2.31 0.90
N TRP A 100 -6.79 2.31 0.13
CA TRP A 100 -7.87 3.29 0.28
C TRP A 100 -8.71 2.99 1.52
N THR A 101 -9.02 1.71 1.73
CA THR A 101 -9.68 1.24 2.94
C THR A 101 -8.83 1.55 4.18
N SER A 102 -7.50 1.41 4.11
CA SER A 102 -6.61 1.70 5.24
C SER A 102 -6.73 3.15 5.75
N TYR A 103 -6.98 4.11 4.87
CA TYR A 103 -7.08 5.52 5.24
C TYR A 103 -8.29 5.82 6.14
N VAL A 104 -9.34 5.03 6.06
CA VAL A 104 -10.57 5.20 6.85
C VAL A 104 -10.67 4.25 8.05
N MET A 105 -9.61 3.46 8.34
CA MET A 105 -9.58 2.49 9.44
C MET A 105 -8.96 3.03 10.74
N SER A 106 -8.63 4.31 10.81
CA SER A 106 -7.91 4.89 11.93
C SER A 106 -8.61 4.65 13.28
N GLY A 107 -7.82 4.24 14.27
CA GLY A 107 -8.24 4.16 15.67
C GLY A 107 -9.05 2.93 16.05
N GLN A 108 -9.51 2.07 15.14
CA GLN A 108 -10.28 0.87 15.50
C GLN A 108 -9.45 -0.21 16.21
N ALA A 109 -8.14 -0.12 16.15
CA ALA A 109 -7.23 -1.06 16.78
C ALA A 109 -6.16 -0.33 17.59
N VAL A 110 -5.66 -1.01 18.62
CA VAL A 110 -4.48 -0.62 19.38
C VAL A 110 -3.39 -1.67 19.22
N SER A 111 -2.13 -1.30 19.46
CA SER A 111 -1.00 -2.22 19.44
C SER A 111 -0.11 -2.01 20.67
N LEU A 112 0.70 -3.02 21.01
CA LEU A 112 1.67 -2.89 22.10
C LEU A 112 2.73 -1.85 21.75
N PHE A 113 3.22 -1.93 20.51
CA PHE A 113 4.27 -1.05 19.98
C PHE A 113 3.88 -0.53 18.61
N THR A 114 4.52 0.56 18.21
CA THR A 114 4.43 1.13 16.87
C THR A 114 5.82 1.55 16.39
N LEU A 115 5.91 2.08 15.19
CA LEU A 115 7.16 2.59 14.64
C LEU A 115 7.15 4.12 14.67
N SER A 116 8.25 4.70 15.10
CA SER A 116 8.44 6.15 15.09
C SER A 116 8.58 6.70 13.67
N VAL A 117 8.28 7.98 13.49
CA VAL A 117 8.51 8.71 12.24
C VAL A 117 9.60 9.76 12.50
N PRO A 118 10.60 9.92 11.63
CA PRO A 118 10.84 9.25 10.34
C PRO A 118 11.71 7.99 10.42
N ASN A 119 12.22 7.63 11.59
CA ASN A 119 13.32 6.67 11.71
C ASN A 119 12.88 5.21 11.87
N TYR A 120 11.57 4.97 11.99
CA TYR A 120 10.98 3.63 12.07
C TYR A 120 11.54 2.75 13.19
N GLN A 121 11.93 3.35 14.29
CA GLN A 121 12.32 2.63 15.50
C GLN A 121 11.08 2.14 16.23
N LEU A 122 11.20 1.00 16.88
CA LEU A 122 10.13 0.50 17.75
C LEU A 122 9.97 1.45 18.94
N VAL A 123 8.76 1.93 19.15
CA VAL A 123 8.38 2.77 20.30
C VAL A 123 7.14 2.18 20.96
N ALA A 124 7.01 2.40 22.26
CA ALA A 124 5.82 1.95 22.97
C ALA A 124 4.57 2.70 22.46
N SER A 125 3.47 1.97 22.28
CA SER A 125 2.13 2.49 22.02
C SER A 125 1.28 2.29 23.28
N MET A 126 0.69 1.12 23.47
CA MET A 126 0.02 0.80 24.74
C MET A 126 0.97 0.21 25.78
N ALA A 127 2.13 -0.30 25.41
CA ALA A 127 3.14 -0.80 26.33
C ALA A 127 3.72 0.32 27.20
N THR A 128 4.11 0.00 28.45
CA THR A 128 4.76 0.95 29.35
C THR A 128 6.27 1.06 29.12
N GLU A 129 6.87 0.06 28.46
CA GLU A 129 8.30 -0.02 28.19
C GLU A 129 8.57 -0.88 26.96
N LEU A 130 9.77 -0.75 26.36
CA LEU A 130 10.20 -1.62 25.27
C LEU A 130 10.59 -2.99 25.82
N VAL A 131 10.05 -4.05 25.22
CA VAL A 131 10.42 -5.44 25.49
C VAL A 131 10.99 -6.04 24.21
N GLU A 132 12.32 -6.01 24.08
CA GLU A 132 13.00 -6.41 22.85
C GLU A 132 13.54 -7.86 22.89
N THR A 133 13.69 -8.43 24.09
CA THR A 133 14.29 -9.76 24.28
C THR A 133 13.26 -10.76 24.79
N SER A 134 13.22 -11.93 24.14
CA SER A 134 12.40 -13.05 24.60
C SER A 134 12.95 -13.69 25.87
N THR A 135 12.07 -14.32 26.62
CA THR A 135 12.41 -15.23 27.71
C THR A 135 12.32 -16.66 27.21
N ASP A 136 13.41 -17.43 27.29
CA ASP A 136 13.40 -18.87 27.07
C ASP A 136 12.69 -19.56 28.23
N ASN A 137 11.57 -20.24 27.96
CA ASN A 137 10.77 -20.92 28.97
C ASN A 137 11.36 -22.30 29.36
N GLY A 138 12.41 -22.77 28.68
CA GLY A 138 13.11 -24.03 28.96
C GLY A 138 12.39 -25.29 28.45
N ASP A 139 11.30 -25.14 27.73
CA ASP A 139 10.50 -26.22 27.11
C ASP A 139 10.50 -26.16 25.58
N GLY A 140 11.34 -25.29 25.00
CA GLY A 140 11.41 -25.03 23.57
C GLY A 140 10.50 -23.89 23.13
N THR A 141 9.80 -23.22 24.06
CA THR A 141 9.01 -22.04 23.77
C THR A 141 9.73 -20.76 24.28
N PHE A 142 9.37 -19.64 23.67
CA PHE A 142 9.92 -18.31 23.99
C PHE A 142 8.76 -17.35 24.21
N SER A 143 8.87 -16.46 25.19
CA SER A 143 7.78 -15.54 25.48
C SER A 143 8.24 -14.10 25.70
N TYR A 144 7.38 -13.17 25.34
CA TYR A 144 7.46 -11.76 25.70
C TYR A 144 6.34 -11.45 26.67
N THR A 145 6.67 -10.83 27.79
CA THR A 145 5.70 -10.35 28.79
C THR A 145 5.74 -8.85 28.77
N VAL A 146 4.66 -8.22 28.35
CA VAL A 146 4.58 -6.79 28.07
C VAL A 146 3.55 -6.15 28.98
N PRO A 147 3.97 -5.27 29.90
CA PRO A 147 3.03 -4.46 30.68
C PRO A 147 2.43 -3.37 29.78
N ILE A 148 1.13 -3.14 29.90
CA ILE A 148 0.41 -2.08 29.19
C ILE A 148 -0.05 -0.99 30.17
N THR A 149 -0.22 0.22 29.67
CA THR A 149 -0.60 1.38 30.47
C THR A 149 -2.06 1.26 30.92
N GLU A 150 -2.27 1.24 32.24
CA GLU A 150 -3.59 1.26 32.85
C GLU A 150 -4.29 2.61 32.62
N GLY A 151 -5.62 2.60 32.43
CA GLY A 151 -6.47 3.77 32.37
C GLY A 151 -6.75 4.30 30.97
N PHE A 152 -6.29 3.60 29.91
CA PHE A 152 -6.78 3.86 28.55
C PHE A 152 -8.12 3.17 28.32
N GLU A 153 -9.00 3.87 27.58
CA GLU A 153 -10.36 3.41 27.26
C GLU A 153 -10.63 3.53 25.76
N TRP A 154 -11.49 2.68 25.27
CA TRP A 154 -12.13 2.83 23.97
C TRP A 154 -13.14 4.01 23.99
N SER A 155 -13.55 4.51 22.83
CA SER A 155 -14.48 5.64 22.71
C SER A 155 -15.86 5.40 23.32
N ASP A 156 -16.23 4.15 23.58
CA ASP A 156 -17.47 3.78 24.29
C ASP A 156 -17.29 3.74 25.83
N GLY A 157 -16.11 4.08 26.33
CA GLY A 157 -15.77 4.09 27.75
C GLY A 157 -15.40 2.72 28.33
N THR A 158 -15.28 1.68 27.50
CA THR A 158 -14.78 0.38 27.96
C THR A 158 -13.26 0.41 28.10
N PRO A 159 -12.69 -0.16 29.20
CA PRO A 159 -11.24 -0.13 29.39
C PRO A 159 -10.51 -0.99 28.36
N ILE A 160 -9.33 -0.52 27.91
CA ILE A 160 -8.40 -1.30 27.12
C ILE A 160 -7.59 -2.17 28.06
N THR A 161 -7.66 -3.50 27.87
CA THR A 161 -7.00 -4.48 28.73
C THR A 161 -6.27 -5.55 27.94
N ALA A 162 -5.43 -6.33 28.61
CA ALA A 162 -4.75 -7.48 28.02
C ALA A 162 -5.72 -8.48 27.36
N ASN A 163 -6.98 -8.51 27.81
CA ASN A 163 -8.01 -9.37 27.24
C ASN A 163 -8.39 -9.00 25.80
N ASP A 164 -8.15 -7.76 25.35
CA ASP A 164 -8.39 -7.36 23.95
C ASP A 164 -7.39 -8.06 23.00
N TRP A 165 -6.12 -8.18 23.41
CA TRP A 165 -5.11 -8.96 22.68
C TRP A 165 -5.42 -10.45 22.66
N VAL A 166 -5.79 -11.02 23.82
CA VAL A 166 -6.17 -12.44 23.94
C VAL A 166 -7.37 -12.75 23.06
N PHE A 167 -8.38 -11.91 23.09
CA PHE A 167 -9.59 -12.05 22.27
C PHE A 167 -9.25 -11.98 20.78
N THR A 168 -8.50 -10.97 20.37
CA THR A 168 -8.18 -10.76 18.94
C THR A 168 -7.37 -11.94 18.39
N PHE A 169 -6.31 -12.35 19.08
CA PHE A 169 -5.50 -13.50 18.67
C PHE A 169 -6.33 -14.79 18.54
N ASN A 170 -7.13 -15.10 19.57
CA ASN A 170 -7.94 -16.31 19.57
C ASN A 170 -9.02 -16.27 18.48
N THR A 171 -9.59 -15.12 18.18
CA THR A 171 -10.56 -14.94 17.09
C THR A 171 -9.91 -15.22 15.74
N VAL A 172 -8.75 -14.61 15.48
CA VAL A 172 -7.98 -14.87 14.24
C VAL A 172 -7.69 -16.35 14.06
N LYS A 173 -7.18 -16.98 15.11
CA LYS A 173 -6.78 -18.39 15.10
C LYS A 173 -7.97 -19.35 14.95
N ASN A 174 -9.01 -19.16 15.77
CA ASN A 174 -10.12 -20.11 15.87
C ASN A 174 -11.08 -20.00 14.68
N LEU A 175 -11.26 -18.81 14.11
CA LEU A 175 -12.10 -18.60 12.94
C LEU A 175 -11.34 -18.75 11.61
N GLY A 176 -10.03 -19.00 11.67
CA GLY A 176 -9.21 -19.19 10.49
C GLY A 176 -9.17 -17.95 9.59
N LEU A 177 -9.02 -16.76 10.19
CA LEU A 177 -8.86 -15.53 9.43
C LEU A 177 -7.54 -15.58 8.65
N ALA A 178 -7.53 -14.98 7.48
CA ALA A 178 -6.43 -15.03 6.52
C ALA A 178 -5.84 -13.63 6.28
N GLY A 179 -5.25 -13.43 5.12
CA GLY A 179 -4.70 -12.13 4.72
C GLY A 179 -3.60 -11.66 5.66
N ASN A 180 -3.61 -10.37 5.98
CA ASN A 180 -2.59 -9.75 6.82
C ASN A 180 -2.68 -10.17 8.30
N TRP A 181 -3.79 -10.74 8.75
CA TRP A 181 -3.89 -11.31 10.09
C TRP A 181 -2.82 -12.36 10.37
N LEU A 182 -2.48 -13.18 9.38
CA LEU A 182 -1.48 -14.24 9.52
C LEU A 182 -0.07 -13.68 9.74
N ALA A 183 0.32 -12.68 8.96
CA ALA A 183 1.62 -12.04 9.08
C ALA A 183 1.77 -11.30 10.41
N LEU A 184 0.79 -10.47 10.78
CA LEU A 184 0.79 -9.67 12.00
C LEU A 184 0.87 -10.51 13.27
N TRP A 185 0.12 -11.61 13.33
CA TRP A 185 0.17 -12.53 14.48
C TRP A 185 1.21 -13.65 14.32
N THR A 186 2.01 -13.60 13.25
CA THR A 186 3.03 -14.62 12.98
C THR A 186 2.44 -16.05 12.96
N LEU A 187 1.22 -16.17 12.46
CA LEU A 187 0.54 -17.46 12.26
C LEU A 187 0.90 -18.06 10.91
N GLY A 188 2.16 -18.11 10.53
CA GLY A 188 2.59 -18.56 9.20
C GLY A 188 1.91 -19.84 8.71
N THR A 189 2.00 -20.09 7.41
CA THR A 189 1.51 -21.31 6.77
C THR A 189 2.25 -22.58 7.24
N ASP A 190 3.42 -22.42 7.83
CA ASP A 190 4.13 -23.46 8.55
C ASP A 190 3.65 -23.46 10.00
N GLU A 191 2.83 -24.43 10.38
CA GLU A 191 2.46 -24.71 11.78
C GLU A 191 3.70 -24.91 12.69
N ALA A 192 4.89 -25.00 12.10
CA ALA A 192 6.14 -25.21 12.79
C ALA A 192 6.69 -23.95 13.52
N GLN A 193 6.41 -22.73 13.06
CA GLN A 193 6.97 -21.50 13.63
C GLN A 193 5.93 -20.38 13.71
N GLY A 194 5.51 -20.02 14.92
CA GLY A 194 4.54 -18.96 15.12
C GLY A 194 4.19 -18.71 16.57
N VAL A 195 3.28 -17.75 16.78
CA VAL A 195 2.67 -17.51 18.08
C VAL A 195 1.74 -18.69 18.42
N THR A 196 1.97 -19.30 19.57
CA THR A 196 1.17 -20.43 20.05
C THR A 196 0.05 -20.01 20.97
N SER A 197 0.30 -18.98 21.82
CA SER A 197 -0.70 -18.38 22.70
C SER A 197 -0.44 -16.90 22.95
N VAL A 198 -1.54 -16.22 23.27
CA VAL A 198 -1.55 -14.90 23.85
C VAL A 198 -2.38 -14.99 25.12
N ASP A 199 -1.80 -14.63 26.26
CA ASP A 199 -2.39 -14.79 27.58
C ASP A 199 -2.41 -13.45 28.32
N ALA A 200 -3.46 -13.18 29.06
CA ALA A 200 -3.51 -12.11 30.05
C ALA A 200 -2.94 -12.64 31.36
N VAL A 201 -1.77 -12.15 31.78
CA VAL A 201 -1.18 -12.49 33.10
C VAL A 201 -2.00 -11.84 34.19
N ASP A 202 -2.44 -10.62 33.93
CA ASP A 202 -3.43 -9.83 34.65
C ASP A 202 -4.10 -8.88 33.64
N ASP A 203 -4.94 -7.95 34.11
CA ASP A 203 -5.70 -7.04 33.23
C ASP A 203 -4.78 -6.10 32.41
N TYR A 204 -3.55 -5.87 32.85
CA TYR A 204 -2.61 -4.94 32.22
C TYR A 204 -1.26 -5.57 31.87
N THR A 205 -1.20 -6.89 31.72
CA THR A 205 0.02 -7.60 31.32
C THR A 205 -0.29 -8.66 30.26
N VAL A 206 0.19 -8.42 29.04
CA VAL A 206 0.05 -9.34 27.91
C VAL A 206 1.28 -10.25 27.82
N LYS A 207 1.08 -11.56 27.75
CA LYS A 207 2.13 -12.53 27.46
C LYS A 207 1.91 -13.17 26.09
N ILE A 208 2.88 -13.02 25.19
CA ILE A 208 2.87 -13.63 23.85
C ILE A 208 3.92 -14.75 23.82
N THR A 209 3.50 -15.97 23.49
CA THR A 209 4.36 -17.16 23.48
C THR A 209 4.54 -17.69 22.06
N PHE A 210 5.78 -17.93 21.68
CA PHE A 210 6.20 -18.53 20.41
C PHE A 210 6.77 -19.93 20.62
N ASN A 211 6.65 -20.81 19.62
CA ASN A 211 7.29 -22.14 19.62
C ASN A 211 8.72 -22.13 19.05
N PHE A 212 9.33 -20.96 18.90
CA PHE A 212 10.71 -20.75 18.46
C PHE A 212 11.19 -19.39 18.95
N ASP A 213 12.49 -19.09 18.87
CA ASP A 213 12.99 -17.74 19.13
C ASP A 213 12.70 -16.84 17.93
N PRO A 214 11.76 -15.89 18.05
CA PRO A 214 11.22 -15.19 16.88
C PRO A 214 12.15 -14.13 16.30
N GLY A 215 13.10 -13.61 17.09
CA GLY A 215 13.99 -12.55 16.66
C GLY A 215 13.27 -11.30 16.13
N LEU A 216 14.03 -10.46 15.41
CA LEU A 216 13.60 -9.15 14.92
C LEU A 216 12.34 -9.22 14.03
N ALA A 217 12.34 -10.12 13.04
CA ALA A 217 11.31 -10.18 12.02
C ALA A 217 9.92 -10.54 12.58
N LYS A 218 9.87 -11.50 13.48
CA LYS A 218 8.62 -12.07 13.97
C LYS A 218 8.14 -11.44 15.26
N TRP A 219 9.03 -10.78 15.99
CA TRP A 219 8.66 -9.97 17.14
C TRP A 219 8.48 -8.50 16.76
N GLN A 220 9.57 -7.77 16.49
CA GLN A 220 9.53 -6.31 16.32
C GLN A 220 8.64 -5.87 15.17
N TYR A 221 8.73 -6.54 14.01
CA TYR A 221 7.94 -6.24 12.80
C TYR A 221 6.71 -7.16 12.62
N GLY A 222 6.39 -7.96 13.60
CA GLY A 222 5.25 -8.86 13.62
C GLY A 222 4.38 -8.67 14.86
N ALA A 223 4.39 -9.64 15.76
CA ALA A 223 3.46 -9.72 16.89
C ALA A 223 3.51 -8.53 17.87
N ALA A 224 4.63 -7.82 17.96
CA ALA A 224 4.75 -6.60 18.77
C ALA A 224 3.84 -5.47 18.27
N GLN A 225 3.57 -5.41 16.97
CA GLN A 225 2.69 -4.43 16.34
C GLN A 225 1.31 -5.00 15.99
N ALA A 226 1.03 -6.26 16.35
CA ALA A 226 -0.23 -6.88 16.03
C ALA A 226 -1.40 -6.11 16.66
N PRO A 227 -2.47 -5.85 15.88
CA PRO A 227 -3.62 -5.08 16.36
C PRO A 227 -4.43 -5.87 17.35
N ALA A 228 -4.92 -5.20 18.40
CA ALA A 228 -5.97 -5.67 19.28
C ALA A 228 -7.22 -4.81 19.09
N LEU A 229 -8.39 -5.46 19.07
CA LEU A 229 -9.69 -4.83 18.91
C LEU A 229 -10.52 -5.00 20.19
N SER A 230 -11.47 -4.09 20.41
CA SER A 230 -12.35 -4.13 21.58
C SER A 230 -13.07 -5.47 21.70
N LYS A 231 -12.70 -6.26 22.70
CA LYS A 231 -13.39 -7.51 23.02
C LYS A 231 -14.87 -7.26 23.34
N ALA A 232 -15.15 -6.24 24.13
CA ALA A 232 -16.51 -5.93 24.58
C ALA A 232 -17.48 -5.73 23.42
N PHE A 233 -17.04 -5.07 22.37
CA PHE A 233 -17.84 -4.84 21.17
C PHE A 233 -17.90 -6.06 20.25
N TRP A 234 -16.74 -6.67 19.96
CA TRP A 234 -16.66 -7.67 18.89
C TRP A 234 -17.00 -9.10 19.31
N GLU A 235 -16.93 -9.45 20.60
CA GLU A 235 -17.19 -10.80 21.08
C GLU A 235 -18.56 -11.37 20.65
N PRO A 236 -19.67 -10.60 20.64
CA PRO A 236 -20.96 -11.09 20.18
C PRO A 236 -21.00 -11.51 18.68
N PHE A 237 -20.13 -10.95 17.87
CA PHE A 237 -20.03 -11.24 16.43
C PHE A 237 -19.03 -12.35 16.11
N ALA A 238 -18.14 -12.69 17.04
CA ALA A 238 -17.07 -13.67 16.85
C ALA A 238 -17.54 -15.14 16.99
N THR A 239 -18.78 -15.43 16.62
CA THR A 239 -19.37 -16.78 16.67
C THR A 239 -18.89 -17.66 15.53
N ASP A 240 -18.71 -17.08 14.36
CA ASP A 240 -18.15 -17.71 13.16
C ASP A 240 -17.57 -16.63 12.22
N ARG A 241 -16.80 -17.05 11.24
CA ARG A 241 -16.09 -16.15 10.33
C ARG A 241 -17.04 -15.28 9.49
N GLU A 242 -18.13 -15.85 8.99
CA GLU A 242 -19.07 -15.13 8.11
C GLU A 242 -19.79 -14.02 8.89
N THR A 243 -20.28 -14.35 10.10
CA THR A 243 -20.92 -13.38 10.99
C THR A 243 -19.98 -12.23 11.35
N LEU A 244 -18.72 -12.54 11.68
CA LEU A 244 -17.73 -11.53 12.05
C LEU A 244 -17.41 -10.58 10.90
N LEU A 245 -17.13 -11.12 9.71
CA LEU A 245 -16.76 -10.33 8.54
C LEU A 245 -17.93 -9.50 7.97
N ALA A 246 -19.17 -9.93 8.19
CA ALA A 246 -20.37 -9.21 7.76
C ALA A 246 -20.92 -8.24 8.83
N ALA A 247 -20.32 -8.17 10.02
CA ALA A 247 -20.81 -7.31 11.09
C ALA A 247 -20.73 -5.83 10.72
N ASP A 248 -21.77 -5.08 11.10
CA ASP A 248 -21.78 -3.62 10.97
C ASP A 248 -20.80 -2.99 11.98
N ALA A 249 -19.80 -2.31 11.43
CA ALA A 249 -18.74 -1.66 12.19
C ALA A 249 -18.94 -0.14 12.33
N SER A 250 -20.06 0.41 11.91
CA SER A 250 -20.33 1.86 11.95
C SER A 250 -20.30 2.45 13.36
N SER A 251 -20.56 1.61 14.38
CA SER A 251 -20.48 1.96 15.79
C SER A 251 -19.34 1.27 16.54
N ALA A 252 -18.37 0.69 15.82
CA ALA A 252 -17.22 0.07 16.46
C ALA A 252 -16.42 1.11 17.24
N PRO A 253 -16.07 0.84 18.51
CA PRO A 253 -15.33 1.79 19.32
C PRO A 253 -13.90 1.95 18.79
N VAL A 254 -13.36 3.15 19.00
CA VAL A 254 -12.02 3.53 18.57
C VAL A 254 -11.18 4.03 19.74
N ALA A 255 -9.88 3.85 19.64
CA ALA A 255 -8.86 4.46 20.51
C ALA A 255 -8.23 5.64 19.78
N SER A 256 -9.01 6.70 19.54
CA SER A 256 -8.64 7.85 18.73
C SER A 256 -9.35 9.11 19.24
N ALA A 257 -8.82 10.27 18.87
CA ALA A 257 -9.49 11.55 19.09
C ALA A 257 -10.68 11.77 18.14
N PHE A 258 -10.79 10.98 17.10
CA PHE A 258 -11.88 11.04 16.13
C PHE A 258 -12.72 9.77 16.14
N VAL A 259 -14.01 9.94 15.97
CA VAL A 259 -14.99 8.86 15.77
C VAL A 259 -15.64 8.98 14.40
N TYR A 260 -16.19 7.89 13.88
CA TYR A 260 -16.99 7.94 12.66
C TYR A 260 -18.20 8.85 12.86
N ASP A 261 -18.45 9.73 11.89
CA ASP A 261 -19.61 10.62 11.91
C ASP A 261 -20.58 10.28 10.78
N LYS A 262 -20.12 10.33 9.53
CA LYS A 262 -20.95 10.04 8.36
C LYS A 262 -20.21 9.19 7.36
N LEU A 263 -20.97 8.32 6.73
CA LEU A 263 -20.55 7.55 5.57
C LEU A 263 -21.63 7.64 4.50
N GLU A 264 -21.25 8.11 3.32
CA GLU A 264 -22.03 7.95 2.09
C GLU A 264 -21.15 7.26 1.06
N GLN A 265 -21.33 5.95 0.94
CA GLN A 265 -20.51 5.13 0.06
C GLN A 265 -20.61 5.63 -1.40
N GLY A 266 -19.45 5.73 -2.05
CA GLY A 266 -19.34 6.33 -3.38
C GLY A 266 -19.33 7.86 -3.40
N ALA A 267 -19.34 8.53 -2.25
CA ALA A 267 -19.34 9.99 -2.17
C ALA A 267 -18.32 10.54 -1.16
N PHE A 268 -18.49 10.28 0.12
CA PHE A 268 -17.60 10.82 1.16
C PHE A 268 -17.65 10.04 2.48
N TYR A 269 -16.61 10.25 3.30
CA TYR A 269 -16.47 9.74 4.68
C TYR A 269 -16.08 10.88 5.60
N THR A 270 -16.69 10.97 6.79
CA THR A 270 -16.29 11.97 7.79
C THR A 270 -15.97 11.34 9.13
N TRP A 271 -14.97 11.94 9.78
CA TRP A 271 -14.58 11.67 11.15
C TRP A 271 -14.77 12.95 11.95
N ALA A 272 -15.48 12.88 13.04
CA ALA A 272 -15.70 14.02 13.94
C ALA A 272 -14.81 13.90 15.19
N TYR A 273 -14.25 15.03 15.62
CA TYR A 273 -13.52 15.10 16.88
C TYR A 273 -14.47 14.83 18.05
N ASP A 274 -14.11 13.85 18.86
CA ASP A 274 -14.83 13.55 20.09
C ASP A 274 -14.27 14.38 21.25
N THR A 275 -15.06 15.35 21.71
CA THR A 275 -14.68 16.22 22.83
C THR A 275 -14.51 15.46 24.15
N ASN A 276 -15.04 14.25 24.26
CA ASN A 276 -14.89 13.39 25.45
C ASN A 276 -13.68 12.47 25.36
N SER A 277 -13.09 12.35 24.16
CA SER A 277 -11.95 11.46 23.94
C SER A 277 -10.80 11.78 24.89
N MET A 278 -10.23 10.74 25.46
CA MET A 278 -8.98 10.84 26.21
C MET A 278 -7.76 11.08 25.30
N TYR A 279 -7.89 10.86 23.99
CA TYR A 279 -6.87 11.11 22.97
C TYR A 279 -6.88 12.56 22.45
N ALA A 280 -7.34 13.49 23.30
CA ALA A 280 -7.35 14.93 22.98
C ALA A 280 -5.93 15.49 22.76
N PRO A 281 -5.79 16.68 22.10
CA PRO A 281 -4.49 17.33 21.95
C PRO A 281 -3.79 17.59 23.29
N GLY A 282 -2.48 17.72 23.27
CA GLY A 282 -1.67 18.01 24.47
C GLY A 282 -0.33 17.27 24.47
N GLY A 283 0.05 16.73 23.30
CA GLY A 283 1.31 16.01 23.12
C GLY A 283 2.37 16.82 22.40
N GLU A 284 3.63 16.48 22.66
CA GLU A 284 4.81 16.92 21.92
C GLU A 284 5.59 15.68 21.46
N TYR A 285 5.99 15.71 20.21
CA TYR A 285 6.83 14.70 19.61
C TYR A 285 8.18 15.31 19.28
N THR A 286 9.27 14.66 19.69
CA THR A 286 10.64 15.13 19.45
C THR A 286 11.40 14.12 18.62
N ILE A 287 12.03 14.57 17.56
CA ILE A 287 12.90 13.79 16.68
C ILE A 287 14.32 14.26 16.90
N TYR A 288 15.25 13.34 17.19
CA TYR A 288 16.67 13.61 17.41
C TYR A 288 17.50 13.28 16.18
N ASP A 289 18.55 14.03 15.91
CA ASP A 289 19.46 13.78 14.78
C ASP A 289 20.13 12.41 14.84
N SER A 290 20.32 11.85 16.03
CA SER A 290 20.79 10.48 16.26
C SER A 290 19.81 9.40 15.83
N GLY A 291 18.58 9.78 15.49
CA GLY A 291 17.50 8.89 15.11
C GLY A 291 16.54 8.52 16.25
N GLY A 292 16.82 8.94 17.48
CA GLY A 292 15.94 8.71 18.62
C GLY A 292 14.66 9.52 18.57
N THR A 293 13.69 9.14 19.42
CA THR A 293 12.37 9.75 19.50
C THR A 293 12.01 10.06 20.95
N GLY A 294 11.48 11.25 21.20
CA GLY A 294 10.85 11.62 22.47
C GLY A 294 9.34 11.77 22.29
N ILE A 295 8.56 11.27 23.22
CA ILE A 295 7.11 11.43 23.29
C ILE A 295 6.75 12.01 24.64
N LYS A 296 6.13 13.17 24.66
CA LYS A 296 5.59 13.77 25.86
C LYS A 296 4.12 14.10 25.63
N TRP A 297 3.23 13.54 26.45
CA TRP A 297 1.83 13.73 26.31
C TRP A 297 1.16 13.81 27.68
N ASP A 298 0.50 14.90 27.94
CA ASP A 298 -0.28 15.14 29.15
C ASP A 298 -1.41 16.12 28.80
N ASN A 299 -2.60 15.59 28.63
CA ASN A 299 -3.79 16.36 28.31
C ASN A 299 -4.79 16.40 29.48
N GLY A 300 -4.40 15.88 30.62
CA GLY A 300 -5.23 15.83 31.84
C GLY A 300 -6.43 14.87 31.77
N LYS A 301 -6.58 14.07 30.69
CA LYS A 301 -7.67 13.10 30.51
C LYS A 301 -7.16 11.67 30.48
N ALA A 302 -6.04 11.44 29.86
CA ALA A 302 -5.38 10.14 29.77
C ALA A 302 -4.16 10.04 30.69
N PRO A 303 -3.64 8.84 30.95
CA PRO A 303 -2.35 8.66 31.60
C PRO A 303 -1.26 9.47 30.88
N ALA A 304 -0.50 10.26 31.65
CA ALA A 304 0.60 11.03 31.08
C ALA A 304 1.71 10.13 30.59
N VAL A 305 2.28 10.47 29.43
CA VAL A 305 3.44 9.79 28.84
C VAL A 305 4.60 10.78 28.78
N ASP A 306 5.77 10.40 29.27
CA ASP A 306 7.03 11.12 29.11
C ASP A 306 8.14 10.07 28.92
N ALA A 307 8.44 9.76 27.66
CA ALA A 307 9.32 8.66 27.31
C ALA A 307 10.24 9.02 26.14
N THR A 308 11.42 8.41 26.13
CA THR A 308 12.38 8.51 25.04
C THR A 308 12.77 7.11 24.55
N PHE A 309 13.00 6.97 23.25
CA PHE A 309 13.31 5.72 22.59
C PHE A 309 14.50 5.90 21.66
N GLY A 310 15.39 4.91 21.62
CA GLY A 310 16.59 4.95 20.82
C GLY A 310 17.65 5.91 21.34
N ASP A 311 18.59 6.32 20.49
CA ASP A 311 19.63 7.30 20.82
C ASP A 311 19.08 8.72 20.72
N VAL A 312 19.01 9.44 21.82
CA VAL A 312 18.47 10.80 21.94
C VAL A 312 19.56 11.86 22.03
N SER A 313 20.66 11.68 21.32
CA SER A 313 21.77 12.63 21.24
C SER A 313 21.70 13.53 20.01
N GLY A 314 22.46 14.63 20.04
CA GLY A 314 22.50 15.62 18.94
C GLY A 314 21.43 16.69 19.03
N ASP A 315 21.24 17.43 17.94
CA ASP A 315 20.17 18.41 17.81
C ASP A 315 18.81 17.70 17.68
N SER A 316 17.73 18.43 17.94
CA SER A 316 16.39 17.85 17.89
C SER A 316 15.38 18.85 17.35
N PHE A 317 14.29 18.31 16.81
CA PHE A 317 13.12 19.07 16.36
C PHE A 317 11.88 18.55 17.09
N SER A 318 11.13 19.46 17.71
CA SER A 318 9.88 19.13 18.39
C SER A 318 8.68 19.78 17.68
N TYR A 319 7.56 19.05 17.69
CA TYR A 319 6.28 19.59 17.21
C TYR A 319 5.13 19.11 18.09
N SER A 320 4.09 19.95 18.16
CA SER A 320 2.86 19.59 18.88
C SER A 320 2.03 18.57 18.11
N VAL A 321 1.46 17.60 18.84
CA VAL A 321 0.61 16.56 18.27
C VAL A 321 -0.86 17.00 18.32
N GLY A 322 -1.56 16.90 17.18
CA GLY A 322 -2.98 17.17 17.07
C GLY A 322 -3.89 16.18 17.81
N PRO A 323 -5.19 16.24 17.57
CA PRO A 323 -5.80 16.90 16.40
C PRO A 323 -5.96 18.42 16.56
N PHE A 324 -5.87 19.15 15.43
CA PHE A 324 -6.07 20.60 15.38
C PHE A 324 -7.35 21.00 14.64
N VAL A 325 -8.09 20.02 14.09
CA VAL A 325 -9.33 20.24 13.34
C VAL A 325 -10.48 19.46 13.97
N GLY A 326 -11.71 19.97 13.80
CA GLY A 326 -12.91 19.34 14.36
C GLY A 326 -13.47 18.21 13.49
N THR A 327 -13.15 18.19 12.21
CA THR A 327 -13.62 17.16 11.26
C THR A 327 -12.55 16.85 10.25
N VAL A 328 -12.42 15.58 9.90
CA VAL A 328 -11.67 15.11 8.73
C VAL A 328 -12.68 14.55 7.74
N GLU A 329 -12.64 15.04 6.50
CA GLU A 329 -13.52 14.60 5.42
C GLU A 329 -12.70 14.00 4.29
N PHE A 330 -13.07 12.81 3.86
CA PHE A 330 -12.53 12.16 2.67
C PHE A 330 -13.58 12.24 1.56
N THR A 331 -13.33 13.04 0.55
CA THR A 331 -14.23 13.20 -0.60
C THR A 331 -13.77 12.33 -1.75
N LEU A 332 -14.66 11.52 -2.29
CA LEU A 332 -14.37 10.63 -3.41
C LEU A 332 -14.52 11.35 -4.75
N TYR A 333 -13.48 11.32 -5.55
CA TYR A 333 -13.44 11.80 -6.93
C TYR A 333 -13.41 10.64 -7.92
N SER A 334 -13.86 10.88 -9.15
CA SER A 334 -13.93 9.85 -10.20
C SER A 334 -12.56 9.30 -10.61
N ASP A 335 -11.53 10.11 -10.48
CA ASP A 335 -10.16 9.78 -10.87
C ASP A 335 -9.15 10.77 -10.27
N GLN A 336 -7.88 10.50 -10.51
CA GLN A 336 -6.75 11.30 -10.02
C GLN A 336 -6.80 12.75 -10.54
N ASP A 337 -7.14 12.95 -11.81
CA ASP A 337 -7.13 14.29 -12.41
C ASP A 337 -8.23 15.17 -11.80
N ALA A 338 -9.42 14.60 -11.53
CA ALA A 338 -10.52 15.30 -10.85
C ALA A 338 -10.13 15.70 -9.40
N ALA A 339 -9.46 14.81 -8.66
CA ALA A 339 -9.01 15.11 -7.30
C ALA A 339 -7.98 16.25 -7.28
N TYR A 340 -7.01 16.28 -8.22
CA TYR A 340 -6.04 17.37 -8.29
C TYR A 340 -6.62 18.67 -8.81
N LEU A 341 -7.65 18.64 -9.64
CA LEU A 341 -8.37 19.84 -10.03
C LEU A 341 -9.09 20.46 -8.81
N ALA A 342 -9.80 19.65 -8.03
CA ALA A 342 -10.44 20.08 -6.79
C ALA A 342 -9.42 20.66 -5.78
N PHE A 343 -8.23 20.10 -5.69
CA PHE A 343 -7.15 20.64 -4.88
C PHE A 343 -6.68 22.02 -5.37
N GLN A 344 -6.50 22.19 -6.68
CA GLN A 344 -6.11 23.49 -7.26
C GLN A 344 -7.18 24.56 -7.08
N ASP A 345 -8.45 24.16 -7.10
CA ASP A 345 -9.60 25.06 -6.88
C ASP A 345 -9.85 25.34 -5.39
N GLY A 346 -9.08 24.72 -4.48
CA GLY A 346 -9.21 24.88 -3.03
C GLY A 346 -10.45 24.20 -2.43
N GLU A 347 -11.02 23.22 -3.11
CA GLU A 347 -12.14 22.43 -2.61
C GLU A 347 -11.68 21.38 -1.58
N VAL A 348 -10.46 20.89 -1.72
CA VAL A 348 -9.78 19.99 -0.76
C VAL A 348 -8.42 20.54 -0.36
N ASP A 349 -7.98 20.20 0.86
CA ASP A 349 -6.72 20.65 1.45
C ASP A 349 -5.55 19.73 1.09
N PHE A 350 -5.86 18.47 0.72
CA PHE A 350 -4.86 17.47 0.40
C PHE A 350 -5.44 16.40 -0.54
N VAL A 351 -4.61 15.81 -1.39
CA VAL A 351 -4.98 14.62 -2.18
C VAL A 351 -4.15 13.44 -1.71
N LEU A 352 -4.82 12.43 -1.15
CA LEU A 352 -4.21 11.15 -0.87
C LEU A 352 -3.96 10.41 -2.18
N ASN A 353 -2.70 10.27 -2.55
CA ASN A 353 -2.32 9.59 -3.78
C ASN A 353 -1.16 8.60 -3.55
N PRO A 354 -1.45 7.32 -3.28
CA PRO A 354 -0.43 6.29 -3.13
C PRO A 354 0.18 5.84 -4.47
N LEU A 355 -0.35 6.34 -5.59
CA LEU A 355 -0.03 5.84 -6.93
C LEU A 355 0.99 6.69 -7.68
N GLY A 356 1.38 7.83 -7.10
CA GLY A 356 2.26 8.81 -7.74
C GLY A 356 1.54 9.72 -8.74
N VAL A 357 2.16 10.85 -9.03
CA VAL A 357 1.60 11.95 -9.81
C VAL A 357 2.23 11.99 -11.19
N LYS A 358 1.42 12.28 -12.23
CA LYS A 358 1.91 12.54 -13.58
C LYS A 358 2.89 13.72 -13.57
N ARG A 359 3.94 13.67 -14.38
CA ARG A 359 4.97 14.72 -14.42
C ARG A 359 4.41 16.11 -14.71
N ASN A 360 3.50 16.24 -15.67
CA ASN A 360 2.88 17.53 -15.99
C ASN A 360 2.03 18.07 -14.81
N THR A 361 1.27 17.22 -14.14
CA THR A 361 0.50 17.59 -12.93
C THR A 361 1.43 18.02 -11.82
N PHE A 362 2.51 17.28 -11.56
CA PHE A 362 3.53 17.65 -10.57
C PHE A 362 4.15 19.03 -10.90
N ASN A 363 4.57 19.26 -12.14
CA ASN A 363 5.16 20.53 -12.56
C ASN A 363 4.16 21.70 -12.41
N GLN A 364 2.88 21.48 -12.67
CA GLN A 364 1.83 22.47 -12.49
C GLN A 364 1.64 22.79 -11.00
N LEU A 365 1.55 21.76 -10.15
CA LEU A 365 1.42 21.93 -8.70
C LEU A 365 2.62 22.67 -8.10
N ALA A 366 3.84 22.32 -8.51
CA ALA A 366 5.07 22.96 -8.03
C ALA A 366 5.16 24.46 -8.36
N THR A 367 4.34 24.96 -9.29
CA THR A 367 4.25 26.38 -9.66
C THR A 367 2.97 27.05 -9.16
N THR A 368 2.08 26.31 -8.49
CA THR A 368 0.81 26.84 -7.98
C THR A 368 1.07 27.59 -6.66
N PRO A 369 0.68 28.86 -6.53
CA PRO A 369 0.87 29.63 -5.29
C PRO A 369 0.19 28.95 -4.08
N GLY A 370 0.93 28.82 -2.98
CA GLY A 370 0.44 28.19 -1.74
C GLY A 370 0.49 26.67 -1.74
N VAL A 371 1.00 26.03 -2.79
CA VAL A 371 1.22 24.59 -2.87
C VAL A 371 2.69 24.27 -2.65
N GLU A 372 2.98 23.36 -1.73
CA GLU A 372 4.30 22.78 -1.53
C GLU A 372 4.31 21.36 -2.10
N THR A 373 5.37 21.02 -2.83
CA THR A 373 5.57 19.68 -3.38
C THR A 373 6.80 19.05 -2.74
N LEU A 374 6.62 17.84 -2.21
CA LEU A 374 7.70 17.04 -1.62
C LEU A 374 7.89 15.76 -2.44
N VAL A 375 9.13 15.29 -2.54
CA VAL A 375 9.47 14.03 -3.21
C VAL A 375 10.15 13.13 -2.20
N ASN A 376 9.56 11.96 -1.98
CA ASN A 376 10.11 10.94 -1.09
C ASN A 376 10.51 9.69 -1.89
N ASN A 377 11.51 8.97 -1.38
CA ASN A 377 11.81 7.64 -1.89
C ASN A 377 10.63 6.71 -1.62
N PRO A 378 10.20 5.91 -2.61
CA PRO A 378 9.05 5.04 -2.46
C PRO A 378 9.36 3.86 -1.54
N ASN A 379 8.44 3.55 -0.64
CA ASN A 379 8.43 2.29 0.09
C ASN A 379 7.34 1.39 -0.48
N GLY A 380 7.66 0.73 -1.57
CA GLY A 380 6.74 -0.12 -2.30
C GLY A 380 7.27 -0.45 -3.68
N MET A 381 6.51 -1.23 -4.41
CA MET A 381 6.86 -1.63 -5.77
C MET A 381 5.65 -1.69 -6.69
N ARG A 382 5.88 -1.39 -7.96
CA ARG A 382 5.00 -1.78 -9.06
C ARG A 382 5.62 -2.95 -9.79
N TYR A 383 4.81 -3.91 -10.18
CA TYR A 383 5.31 -5.12 -10.79
C TYR A 383 4.43 -5.59 -11.95
N PHE A 384 5.07 -6.30 -12.85
CA PHE A 384 4.45 -7.06 -13.93
C PHE A 384 4.51 -8.53 -13.57
N ALA A 385 3.36 -9.18 -13.47
CA ALA A 385 3.24 -10.59 -13.12
C ALA A 385 2.90 -11.44 -14.33
N SER A 386 3.57 -12.59 -14.43
CA SER A 386 3.27 -13.64 -15.39
C SER A 386 2.64 -14.84 -14.67
N ASN A 387 1.59 -15.43 -15.24
CA ASN A 387 0.96 -16.61 -14.67
C ASN A 387 1.84 -17.85 -14.91
N THR A 388 2.54 -18.29 -13.87
CA THR A 388 3.46 -19.43 -13.94
C THR A 388 2.76 -20.81 -14.02
N ARG A 389 1.43 -20.84 -13.98
CA ARG A 389 0.64 -22.09 -14.07
C ARG A 389 0.23 -22.44 -15.48
N ILE A 390 0.28 -21.50 -16.39
CA ILE A 390 -0.14 -21.67 -17.78
C ILE A 390 0.97 -21.30 -18.74
N PHE A 391 1.07 -22.02 -19.86
CA PHE A 391 1.99 -21.71 -20.93
C PHE A 391 1.57 -20.42 -21.66
N PRO A 392 2.49 -19.53 -22.02
CA PRO A 392 3.96 -19.65 -21.93
C PRO A 392 4.55 -19.17 -20.59
N GLY A 393 3.76 -18.60 -19.70
CA GLY A 393 4.21 -18.07 -18.42
C GLY A 393 4.81 -19.13 -17.48
N SER A 394 4.46 -20.41 -17.64
CA SER A 394 5.07 -21.52 -16.91
C SER A 394 6.52 -21.80 -17.31
N ASP A 395 6.95 -21.33 -18.47
CA ASP A 395 8.34 -21.51 -18.92
C ASP A 395 9.25 -20.42 -18.34
N LYS A 396 10.32 -20.81 -17.67
CA LYS A 396 11.27 -19.89 -17.03
C LYS A 396 12.00 -19.01 -18.05
N ALA A 397 12.44 -19.60 -19.18
CA ALA A 397 13.17 -18.86 -20.20
C ALA A 397 12.28 -17.80 -20.87
N PHE A 398 10.99 -18.09 -21.05
CA PHE A 398 10.03 -17.10 -21.52
C PHE A 398 9.96 -15.88 -20.57
N ARG A 399 9.84 -16.10 -19.25
CA ARG A 399 9.81 -15.01 -18.27
C ARG A 399 11.13 -14.23 -18.24
N GLN A 400 12.28 -14.91 -18.35
CA GLN A 400 13.59 -14.27 -18.40
C GLN A 400 13.79 -13.47 -19.68
N ALA A 401 13.35 -13.97 -20.83
CA ALA A 401 13.40 -13.24 -22.10
C ALA A 401 12.54 -11.97 -22.05
N ILE A 402 11.33 -12.04 -21.49
CA ILE A 402 10.49 -10.85 -21.28
C ILE A 402 11.17 -9.85 -20.34
N ALA A 403 11.70 -10.31 -19.22
CA ALA A 403 12.39 -9.43 -18.29
C ALA A 403 13.60 -8.73 -18.91
N CYS A 404 14.31 -9.42 -19.78
CA CYS A 404 15.49 -8.90 -20.48
C CYS A 404 15.14 -7.85 -21.54
N ILE A 405 14.08 -8.09 -22.36
CA ILE A 405 13.74 -7.16 -23.44
C ILE A 405 13.16 -5.84 -22.96
N ILE A 406 12.54 -5.81 -21.77
CA ILE A 406 11.93 -4.59 -21.24
C ILE A 406 13.01 -3.59 -20.84
N ASP A 407 13.10 -2.49 -21.58
CA ASP A 407 13.97 -1.38 -21.25
C ASP A 407 13.26 -0.44 -20.26
N LYS A 408 13.48 -0.70 -18.97
CA LYS A 408 12.87 0.10 -17.89
C LYS A 408 13.41 1.53 -17.88
N GLU A 409 14.70 1.71 -18.09
CA GLU A 409 15.36 3.02 -18.05
C GLU A 409 14.84 3.92 -19.17
N PHE A 410 14.69 3.40 -20.38
CA PHE A 410 14.08 4.16 -21.48
C PHE A 410 12.66 4.64 -21.13
N ILE A 411 11.83 3.77 -20.54
CA ILE A 411 10.46 4.16 -20.16
C ILE A 411 10.50 5.22 -19.06
N ILE A 412 11.35 5.05 -18.05
CA ILE A 412 11.47 5.97 -16.92
C ILE A 412 11.98 7.34 -17.38
N ASP A 413 13.10 7.36 -18.10
CA ASP A 413 13.76 8.61 -18.43
C ASP A 413 13.07 9.36 -19.59
N SER A 414 12.77 8.64 -20.68
CA SER A 414 12.27 9.26 -21.90
C SER A 414 10.76 9.46 -21.91
N VAL A 415 10.00 8.56 -21.29
CA VAL A 415 8.53 8.59 -21.33
C VAL A 415 7.97 9.21 -20.04
N LEU A 416 8.39 8.72 -18.87
CA LEU A 416 7.91 9.19 -17.58
C LEU A 416 8.72 10.35 -16.99
N GLN A 417 9.83 10.72 -17.63
CA GLN A 417 10.67 11.86 -17.26
C GLN A 417 11.16 11.82 -15.79
N GLY A 418 11.53 10.64 -15.33
CA GLY A 418 12.10 10.43 -13.99
C GLY A 418 11.08 10.53 -12.83
N THR A 419 9.79 10.29 -13.08
CA THR A 419 8.76 10.30 -12.01
C THR A 419 8.72 9.03 -11.17
N VAL A 420 9.48 8.01 -11.54
CA VAL A 420 9.62 6.74 -10.83
C VAL A 420 11.06 6.25 -10.87
N GLU A 421 11.42 5.33 -10.00
CA GLU A 421 12.73 4.68 -9.97
C GLU A 421 12.64 3.25 -10.52
N SER A 422 13.74 2.79 -11.15
CA SER A 422 13.88 1.41 -11.60
C SER A 422 14.12 0.49 -10.41
N MET A 423 13.44 -0.65 -10.42
CA MET A 423 13.60 -1.69 -9.41
C MET A 423 13.98 -3.00 -10.11
N ASP A 424 15.21 -3.44 -9.94
CA ASP A 424 15.75 -4.65 -10.56
C ASP A 424 15.83 -5.83 -9.57
N GLY A 425 15.72 -5.55 -8.28
CA GLY A 425 15.63 -6.52 -7.20
C GLY A 425 14.25 -6.50 -6.57
N MET A 426 14.10 -7.24 -5.48
CA MET A 426 12.83 -7.37 -4.76
C MET A 426 12.68 -6.37 -3.61
N ILE A 427 13.69 -5.58 -3.32
CA ILE A 427 13.74 -4.65 -2.19
C ILE A 427 13.87 -3.24 -2.75
N SER A 428 12.97 -2.34 -2.29
CA SER A 428 12.98 -0.92 -2.67
C SER A 428 14.30 -0.24 -2.28
N SER A 429 14.75 0.71 -3.11
CA SER A 429 15.91 1.56 -2.84
C SER A 429 15.80 2.34 -1.52
N ALA A 430 14.59 2.61 -1.06
CA ALA A 430 14.33 3.24 0.23
C ALA A 430 14.80 2.38 1.43
N LEU A 431 14.87 1.06 1.27
CA LEU A 431 15.29 0.11 2.29
C LEU A 431 16.79 -0.16 2.24
N THR A 432 17.61 0.87 2.34
CA THR A 432 19.06 0.85 2.08
C THR A 432 19.83 -0.21 2.87
N ALA A 433 19.38 -0.57 4.07
CA ALA A 433 20.00 -1.61 4.91
C ALA A 433 19.83 -3.03 4.33
N TRP A 434 18.91 -3.24 3.40
CA TRP A 434 18.49 -4.54 2.88
C TRP A 434 18.75 -4.70 1.37
N VAL A 435 18.97 -3.59 0.65
CA VAL A 435 19.23 -3.62 -0.79
C VAL A 435 20.53 -4.36 -1.09
N THR A 436 20.46 -5.27 -2.04
CA THR A 436 21.62 -5.97 -2.58
C THR A 436 21.77 -5.69 -4.07
N PRO A 437 22.98 -5.73 -4.62
CA PRO A 437 23.19 -5.60 -6.05
C PRO A 437 22.40 -6.65 -6.85
N THR A 438 21.87 -6.25 -7.99
CA THR A 438 21.19 -7.16 -8.92
C THR A 438 22.21 -8.07 -9.58
N GLU A 439 21.91 -9.36 -9.68
CA GLU A 439 22.77 -10.39 -10.27
C GLU A 439 22.04 -11.15 -11.40
N GLY A 440 22.79 -11.95 -12.15
CA GLY A 440 22.29 -12.84 -13.18
C GLY A 440 21.77 -12.13 -14.44
N VAL A 441 20.80 -12.73 -15.11
CA VAL A 441 20.26 -12.25 -16.40
C VAL A 441 19.86 -10.79 -16.39
N MET A 442 19.25 -10.32 -15.30
CA MET A 442 18.81 -8.92 -15.20
C MET A 442 19.98 -7.94 -15.15
N ALA A 443 21.05 -8.27 -14.43
CA ALA A 443 22.26 -7.45 -14.41
C ALA A 443 22.92 -7.38 -15.79
N GLU A 444 22.99 -8.52 -16.50
CA GLU A 444 23.52 -8.57 -17.86
C GLU A 444 22.67 -7.72 -18.83
N CYS A 445 21.34 -7.86 -18.76
CA CYS A 445 20.43 -7.18 -19.68
C CYS A 445 20.37 -5.66 -19.44
N LYS A 446 20.57 -5.20 -18.21
CA LYS A 446 20.52 -3.77 -17.87
C LYS A 446 21.53 -2.94 -18.64
N GLU A 447 22.71 -3.49 -18.90
CA GLU A 447 23.81 -2.81 -19.59
C GLU A 447 23.69 -2.84 -21.13
N LEU A 448 22.67 -3.54 -21.66
CA LEU A 448 22.48 -3.69 -23.10
C LEU A 448 21.57 -2.57 -23.65
N ASP A 449 21.88 -2.16 -24.90
CA ASP A 449 20.98 -1.33 -25.69
C ASP A 449 19.79 -2.14 -26.24
N SER A 450 18.88 -1.51 -26.98
CA SER A 450 17.68 -2.16 -27.48
C SER A 450 17.96 -3.36 -28.37
N VAL A 451 19.03 -3.29 -29.20
CA VAL A 451 19.46 -4.41 -30.04
C VAL A 451 19.97 -5.55 -29.19
N GLY A 452 20.89 -5.26 -28.27
CA GLY A 452 21.48 -6.27 -27.41
C GLY A 452 20.45 -6.93 -26.49
N ARG A 453 19.45 -6.19 -25.96
CA ARG A 453 18.33 -6.74 -25.19
C ARG A 453 17.50 -7.70 -26.02
N TRP A 454 17.18 -7.33 -27.27
CA TRP A 454 16.43 -8.19 -28.15
C TRP A 454 17.20 -9.47 -28.51
N GLU A 455 18.47 -9.33 -28.91
CA GLU A 455 19.33 -10.47 -29.25
C GLU A 455 19.52 -11.42 -28.07
N LYS A 456 19.76 -10.88 -26.85
CA LYS A 456 19.88 -11.66 -25.61
C LYS A 456 18.58 -12.39 -25.29
N SER A 457 17.45 -11.73 -25.46
CA SER A 457 16.12 -12.33 -25.20
C SER A 457 15.81 -13.49 -26.14
N VAL A 458 16.12 -13.32 -27.43
CA VAL A 458 16.03 -14.40 -28.45
C VAL A 458 16.98 -15.55 -28.09
N GLN A 459 18.21 -15.24 -27.69
CA GLN A 459 19.19 -16.24 -27.27
C GLN A 459 18.73 -17.06 -26.07
N ILE A 460 18.13 -16.41 -25.06
CA ILE A 460 17.56 -17.11 -23.89
C ILE A 460 16.50 -18.13 -24.32
N LEU A 461 15.61 -17.75 -25.24
CA LEU A 461 14.59 -18.66 -25.76
C LEU A 461 15.21 -19.82 -26.53
N GLN A 462 16.18 -19.54 -27.41
CA GLN A 462 16.88 -20.57 -28.20
C GLN A 462 17.61 -21.58 -27.32
N ASP A 463 18.34 -21.11 -26.32
CA ASP A 463 19.10 -21.95 -25.39
C ASP A 463 18.19 -22.87 -24.56
N ALA A 464 16.96 -22.45 -24.31
CA ALA A 464 15.94 -23.25 -23.64
C ALA A 464 15.15 -24.18 -24.57
N GLY A 465 15.53 -24.24 -25.87
CA GLY A 465 14.89 -25.16 -26.82
C GLY A 465 13.63 -24.63 -27.50
N TRP A 466 13.34 -23.34 -27.38
CA TRP A 466 12.30 -22.71 -28.20
C TRP A 466 12.71 -22.72 -29.67
N THR A 467 11.74 -22.80 -30.57
CA THR A 467 11.96 -22.82 -32.02
C THR A 467 11.09 -21.76 -32.70
N ALA A 468 11.50 -21.32 -33.87
CA ALA A 468 10.75 -20.41 -34.72
C ALA A 468 10.94 -20.81 -36.18
N ASP A 469 9.97 -20.50 -37.04
CA ASP A 469 10.12 -20.65 -38.49
C ASP A 469 11.14 -19.62 -39.04
N ASP A 470 11.15 -18.44 -38.48
CA ASP A 470 12.10 -17.36 -38.65
C ASP A 470 12.28 -16.62 -37.31
N TRP A 471 13.52 -16.45 -36.88
CA TRP A 471 13.80 -15.73 -35.62
C TRP A 471 13.75 -14.20 -35.78
N GLY A 472 13.61 -13.70 -37.01
CA GLY A 472 13.60 -12.27 -37.24
C GLY A 472 14.97 -11.61 -37.04
N GLU A 473 15.01 -10.28 -36.98
CA GLU A 473 16.19 -9.47 -36.73
C GLU A 473 15.88 -8.14 -36.07
N HIS A 474 16.87 -7.54 -35.44
CA HIS A 474 16.76 -6.16 -34.93
C HIS A 474 17.68 -5.24 -35.77
N PRO A 475 17.10 -4.39 -36.64
CA PRO A 475 17.89 -3.65 -37.63
C PRO A 475 18.70 -2.46 -37.09
N GLY A 476 18.47 -2.06 -35.83
CA GLY A 476 19.20 -0.96 -35.18
C GLY A 476 18.44 -0.34 -34.01
N ASN A 477 19.13 0.44 -33.16
CA ASN A 477 18.59 0.98 -31.91
C ASN A 477 17.39 1.93 -32.08
N GLU A 478 17.27 2.63 -33.20
CA GLU A 478 16.16 3.56 -33.46
C GLU A 478 14.98 2.91 -34.21
N THR A 479 15.05 1.60 -34.43
CA THR A 479 14.05 0.85 -35.17
C THR A 479 13.48 -0.28 -34.33
N ARG A 480 12.28 -0.73 -34.66
CA ARG A 480 11.69 -1.92 -34.01
C ARG A 480 12.28 -3.19 -34.62
N ALA A 481 12.36 -4.23 -33.80
CA ALA A 481 12.71 -5.55 -34.30
C ALA A 481 11.68 -6.06 -35.34
N ILE A 482 12.17 -6.82 -36.30
CA ILE A 482 11.34 -7.71 -37.12
C ILE A 482 11.14 -8.96 -36.25
N PRO A 483 9.91 -9.20 -35.74
CA PRO A 483 9.70 -10.22 -34.70
C PRO A 483 9.85 -11.64 -35.25
N PRO A 484 10.19 -12.61 -34.41
CA PRO A 484 10.11 -14.03 -34.74
C PRO A 484 8.72 -14.44 -35.24
N THR A 485 8.67 -15.42 -36.12
CA THR A 485 7.44 -16.02 -36.64
C THR A 485 7.41 -17.53 -36.43
N GLY A 486 6.21 -18.09 -36.28
CA GLY A 486 6.03 -19.53 -36.06
C GLY A 486 6.66 -20.05 -34.77
N ILE A 487 6.73 -19.19 -33.74
CA ILE A 487 7.38 -19.50 -32.46
C ILE A 487 6.66 -20.63 -31.72
N LYS A 488 7.43 -21.56 -31.17
CA LYS A 488 6.93 -22.70 -30.39
C LYS A 488 7.82 -22.95 -29.17
N GLY A 489 7.20 -23.34 -28.08
CA GLY A 489 7.89 -23.77 -26.88
C GLY A 489 8.70 -25.04 -27.03
N PRO A 490 9.50 -25.43 -26.02
CA PRO A 490 10.42 -26.55 -26.07
C PRO A 490 9.77 -27.90 -26.41
N ASN A 491 8.51 -28.07 -26.04
CA ASN A 491 7.74 -29.29 -26.32
C ASN A 491 6.85 -29.17 -27.59
N GLY A 492 7.03 -28.09 -28.37
CA GLY A 492 6.25 -27.81 -29.57
C GLY A 492 4.91 -27.12 -29.33
N GLU A 493 4.65 -26.63 -28.11
CA GLU A 493 3.45 -25.86 -27.80
C GLU A 493 3.45 -24.52 -28.55
N VAL A 494 2.30 -24.14 -29.08
CA VAL A 494 2.10 -22.84 -29.73
C VAL A 494 1.59 -21.84 -28.69
N PRO A 495 2.25 -20.70 -28.50
CA PRO A 495 1.76 -19.66 -27.62
C PRO A 495 0.34 -19.21 -27.98
N PRO A 496 -0.54 -18.93 -26.99
CA PRO A 496 -1.87 -18.44 -27.25
C PRO A 496 -1.86 -17.14 -28.05
N SER A 497 -2.79 -16.96 -28.94
CA SER A 497 -3.08 -15.66 -29.57
C SER A 497 -3.84 -14.77 -28.58
N ASN A 498 -3.58 -13.45 -28.66
CA ASN A 498 -4.27 -12.43 -27.88
C ASN A 498 -4.14 -12.61 -26.36
N MET A 499 -2.93 -12.83 -25.87
CA MET A 499 -2.64 -12.76 -24.43
C MET A 499 -2.85 -11.34 -23.92
N LEU A 500 -3.39 -11.20 -22.70
CA LEU A 500 -3.75 -9.90 -22.14
C LEU A 500 -2.85 -9.54 -20.96
N ILE A 501 -2.46 -8.26 -20.91
CA ILE A 501 -1.90 -7.61 -19.72
C ILE A 501 -3.02 -6.78 -19.09
N TYR A 502 -3.60 -7.25 -18.00
CA TYR A 502 -4.54 -6.46 -17.21
C TYR A 502 -3.77 -5.42 -16.40
N ALA A 503 -4.04 -4.15 -16.63
CA ALA A 503 -3.40 -3.03 -15.93
C ALA A 503 -4.44 -1.99 -15.53
N PRO A 504 -4.22 -1.24 -14.45
CA PRO A 504 -5.12 -0.14 -14.10
C PRO A 504 -5.25 0.88 -15.23
N GLY A 505 -6.46 1.43 -15.37
CA GLY A 505 -6.73 2.46 -16.38
C GLY A 505 -5.97 3.76 -16.10
N PRO A 506 -5.79 4.63 -17.13
CA PRO A 506 -4.97 5.83 -17.02
C PRO A 506 -5.54 6.89 -16.07
N GLY A 507 -6.84 6.86 -15.77
CA GLY A 507 -7.47 7.75 -14.78
C GLY A 507 -7.16 7.35 -13.35
N TYR A 508 -6.91 6.06 -13.11
CA TYR A 508 -6.53 5.53 -11.79
C TYR A 508 -5.00 5.53 -11.60
N ASP A 509 -4.26 4.82 -12.45
CA ASP A 509 -2.79 4.80 -12.40
C ASP A 509 -2.18 5.01 -13.79
N PRO A 510 -1.89 6.24 -14.16
CA PRO A 510 -1.32 6.57 -15.46
C PRO A 510 0.06 5.95 -15.71
N LEU A 511 0.83 5.73 -14.65
CA LEU A 511 2.19 5.19 -14.74
C LEU A 511 2.14 3.70 -15.10
N ARG A 512 1.36 2.90 -14.35
CA ARG A 512 1.17 1.47 -14.67
C ARG A 512 0.52 1.26 -16.04
N ASN A 513 -0.45 2.10 -16.39
CA ASN A 513 -1.04 2.05 -17.73
C ASN A 513 0.01 2.27 -18.83
N THR A 514 0.87 3.27 -18.67
CA THR A 514 1.96 3.55 -19.62
C THR A 514 2.91 2.37 -19.72
N PHE A 515 3.39 1.83 -18.59
CA PHE A 515 4.25 0.64 -18.60
C PHE A 515 3.59 -0.55 -19.30
N SER A 516 2.31 -0.80 -19.09
CA SER A 516 1.61 -1.94 -19.72
C SER A 516 1.63 -1.88 -21.24
N LEU A 517 1.51 -0.67 -21.80
CA LEU A 517 1.57 -0.46 -23.26
C LEU A 517 2.96 -0.76 -23.83
N PHE A 518 4.00 -0.28 -23.15
CA PHE A 518 5.39 -0.54 -23.56
C PHE A 518 5.77 -2.01 -23.38
N ILE A 519 5.39 -2.64 -22.26
CA ILE A 519 5.64 -4.07 -22.03
C ILE A 519 4.96 -4.91 -23.11
N ALA A 520 3.71 -4.63 -23.44
CA ALA A 520 3.03 -5.34 -24.54
C ALA A 520 3.78 -5.17 -25.88
N ASP A 521 4.34 -3.98 -26.11
CA ASP A 521 5.11 -3.71 -27.31
C ASP A 521 6.42 -4.49 -27.34
N TYR A 522 7.17 -4.53 -26.24
CA TYR A 522 8.39 -5.31 -26.13
C TYR A 522 8.13 -6.81 -26.32
N ILE A 523 7.09 -7.35 -25.71
CA ILE A 523 6.74 -8.78 -25.85
C ILE A 523 6.37 -9.12 -27.30
N ARG A 524 5.67 -8.22 -28.01
CA ARG A 524 5.39 -8.40 -29.46
C ARG A 524 6.64 -8.42 -30.32
N GLN A 525 7.70 -7.72 -29.93
CA GLN A 525 8.98 -7.77 -30.64
C GLN A 525 9.70 -9.12 -30.51
N LEU A 526 9.27 -9.97 -29.56
CA LEU A 526 9.70 -11.36 -29.45
C LEU A 526 8.76 -12.35 -30.17
N GLY A 527 7.78 -11.87 -30.94
CA GLY A 527 6.88 -12.72 -31.72
C GLY A 527 5.65 -13.23 -30.97
N PHE A 528 5.38 -12.74 -29.76
CA PHE A 528 4.21 -13.13 -28.98
C PHE A 528 3.05 -12.13 -29.17
N ASP A 529 1.84 -12.63 -29.32
CA ASP A 529 0.65 -11.81 -29.50
C ASP A 529 0.10 -11.36 -28.13
N VAL A 530 0.45 -10.15 -27.72
CA VAL A 530 0.10 -9.58 -26.40
C VAL A 530 -0.51 -8.20 -26.56
N THR A 531 -1.55 -7.91 -25.79
CA THR A 531 -2.24 -6.62 -25.76
C THR A 531 -2.45 -6.13 -24.33
N ALA A 532 -2.12 -4.86 -24.06
CA ALA A 532 -2.46 -4.20 -22.81
C ALA A 532 -3.97 -3.92 -22.76
N ARG A 533 -4.59 -4.26 -21.63
CA ARG A 533 -6.03 -4.07 -21.39
C ARG A 533 -6.26 -3.24 -20.13
N PRO A 534 -6.48 -1.93 -20.27
CA PRO A 534 -6.89 -1.08 -19.15
C PRO A 534 -8.17 -1.62 -18.49
N THR A 535 -8.13 -1.78 -17.17
CA THR A 535 -9.18 -2.47 -16.39
C THR A 535 -9.30 -1.80 -15.02
N GLY A 536 -10.48 -1.83 -14.41
CA GLY A 536 -10.68 -1.34 -13.04
C GLY A 536 -9.85 -2.13 -12.03
N PHE A 537 -9.34 -1.45 -11.00
CA PHE A 537 -8.45 -2.06 -10.00
C PHE A 537 -9.08 -3.30 -9.33
N SER A 538 -10.31 -3.18 -8.81
CA SER A 538 -11.03 -4.30 -8.19
C SER A 538 -11.21 -5.50 -9.13
N VAL A 539 -11.46 -5.23 -10.42
CA VAL A 539 -11.59 -6.30 -11.43
C VAL A 539 -10.26 -7.03 -11.64
N ILE A 540 -9.12 -6.32 -11.60
CA ILE A 540 -7.80 -6.96 -11.69
C ILE A 540 -7.56 -7.84 -10.46
N VAL A 541 -7.92 -7.36 -9.27
CA VAL A 541 -7.81 -8.13 -8.03
C VAL A 541 -8.65 -9.40 -8.11
N ASP A 542 -9.89 -9.32 -8.57
CA ASP A 542 -10.75 -10.49 -8.76
C ASP A 542 -10.18 -11.49 -9.77
N ILE A 543 -9.66 -11.00 -10.91
CA ILE A 543 -9.05 -11.86 -11.94
C ILE A 543 -7.80 -12.55 -11.41
N ALA A 544 -6.94 -11.83 -10.70
CA ALA A 544 -5.64 -12.32 -10.26
C ALA A 544 -5.73 -13.23 -9.03
N PHE A 545 -6.62 -12.92 -8.08
CA PHE A 545 -6.60 -13.51 -6.75
C PHE A 545 -7.87 -14.30 -6.37
N SER A 546 -8.94 -14.29 -7.18
CA SER A 546 -10.08 -15.18 -6.91
C SER A 546 -9.74 -16.64 -7.20
N ALA A 547 -10.39 -17.55 -6.47
CA ALA A 547 -10.19 -18.99 -6.65
C ALA A 547 -10.55 -19.48 -8.06
N GLU A 548 -11.49 -18.81 -8.72
CA GLU A 548 -11.92 -19.11 -10.09
C GLU A 548 -11.00 -18.45 -11.14
N GLY A 549 -10.45 -17.25 -10.85
CA GLY A 549 -9.61 -16.48 -11.76
C GLY A 549 -8.16 -16.95 -11.89
N CYS A 550 -7.66 -17.76 -10.97
CA CYS A 550 -6.24 -18.19 -10.97
C CYS A 550 -5.74 -18.88 -12.25
N LYS A 551 -6.61 -19.23 -13.19
CA LYS A 551 -6.27 -19.96 -14.43
C LYS A 551 -6.51 -19.18 -15.71
N ASP A 552 -7.21 -18.04 -15.65
CA ASP A 552 -7.76 -17.40 -16.85
C ASP A 552 -7.03 -16.10 -17.27
N TRP A 553 -5.90 -15.77 -16.62
CA TRP A 553 -5.10 -14.62 -17.00
C TRP A 553 -3.67 -15.01 -17.38
N HIS A 554 -3.04 -14.25 -18.27
CA HIS A 554 -1.63 -14.42 -18.66
C HIS A 554 -0.73 -13.46 -17.91
N PHE A 555 -1.12 -12.18 -17.85
CA PHE A 555 -0.34 -11.13 -17.21
C PHE A 555 -1.23 -10.12 -16.51
N TYR A 556 -0.71 -9.53 -15.45
CA TYR A 556 -1.30 -8.35 -14.84
C TYR A 556 -0.23 -7.41 -14.27
N MET A 557 -0.63 -6.17 -14.01
CA MET A 557 0.20 -5.19 -13.33
C MET A 557 -0.55 -4.66 -12.11
N LEU A 558 0.08 -4.78 -10.96
CA LEU A 558 -0.35 -4.20 -9.70
C LEU A 558 0.83 -3.54 -8.99
N GLY A 559 0.67 -3.23 -7.72
CA GLY A 559 1.71 -2.71 -6.86
C GLY A 559 1.44 -3.08 -5.42
N TRP A 560 2.49 -3.09 -4.63
CA TRP A 560 2.44 -3.31 -3.19
C TRP A 560 3.06 -2.11 -2.48
N GLY A 561 2.42 -1.64 -1.40
CA GLY A 561 3.12 -0.97 -0.34
C GLY A 561 3.86 -2.04 0.47
N THR A 562 5.14 -1.86 0.72
CA THR A 562 5.94 -2.82 1.48
C THR A 562 6.23 -2.30 2.87
N GLY A 563 6.35 -3.19 3.84
CA GLY A 563 6.84 -2.88 5.17
C GLY A 563 8.31 -2.46 5.16
N ILE A 564 8.78 -1.95 6.27
CA ILE A 564 10.18 -1.57 6.46
C ILE A 564 11.07 -2.80 6.54
N PHE A 565 10.57 -3.86 7.12
CA PHE A 565 11.21 -5.17 7.09
C PHE A 565 10.81 -5.91 5.81
N PRO A 566 11.76 -6.43 5.02
CA PRO A 566 11.49 -7.01 3.70
C PRO A 566 10.95 -8.45 3.76
N ASP A 567 9.97 -8.73 4.61
CA ASP A 567 9.30 -10.04 4.74
C ASP A 567 8.53 -10.45 3.46
N HIS A 568 8.09 -9.47 2.68
CA HIS A 568 7.48 -9.70 1.37
C HIS A 568 8.35 -10.55 0.43
N THR A 569 9.68 -10.56 0.60
CA THR A 569 10.57 -11.42 -0.16
C THR A 569 10.32 -12.91 0.12
N VAL A 570 9.87 -13.25 1.32
CA VAL A 570 9.46 -14.60 1.69
C VAL A 570 8.01 -14.86 1.28
N GLU A 571 7.13 -13.92 1.57
CA GLU A 571 5.70 -14.07 1.31
C GLU A 571 5.34 -14.19 -0.17
N PHE A 572 6.03 -13.41 -1.04
CA PHE A 572 5.72 -13.39 -2.47
C PHE A 572 6.54 -14.38 -3.29
N PHE A 573 7.71 -14.81 -2.79
CA PHE A 573 8.69 -15.55 -3.60
C PHE A 573 9.11 -16.89 -3.01
N LYS A 574 8.63 -17.26 -1.83
CA LYS A 574 8.82 -18.61 -1.30
C LYS A 574 8.00 -19.61 -2.12
N SER A 575 8.64 -20.69 -2.55
CA SER A 575 7.96 -21.83 -3.19
C SER A 575 6.76 -22.26 -2.36
N CYS A 576 5.67 -22.61 -3.01
CA CYS A 576 4.39 -23.02 -2.44
C CYS A 576 3.51 -21.91 -1.85
N LEU A 577 3.99 -20.68 -1.67
CA LEU A 577 3.14 -19.57 -1.19
C LEU A 577 2.49 -18.81 -2.33
N LEU A 578 3.28 -18.45 -3.37
CA LEU A 578 2.76 -17.82 -4.59
C LEU A 578 3.47 -18.46 -5.79
N TYR A 579 2.71 -19.05 -6.69
CA TYR A 579 3.22 -19.62 -7.94
C TYR A 579 3.52 -18.54 -9.00
N THR A 580 4.15 -17.46 -8.60
CA THR A 580 4.36 -16.29 -9.46
C THR A 580 5.82 -15.95 -9.72
N SER A 581 6.77 -16.68 -9.12
CA SER A 581 8.19 -16.37 -9.25
C SER A 581 9.04 -17.57 -9.66
N ASP A 582 10.25 -17.29 -10.21
CA ASP A 582 11.26 -18.29 -10.57
C ASP A 582 11.72 -19.16 -9.37
N ALA A 583 11.64 -18.62 -8.16
CA ALA A 583 12.00 -19.38 -6.96
C ALA A 583 11.09 -20.60 -6.71
N ALA A 584 9.90 -20.64 -7.30
CA ALA A 584 8.99 -21.77 -7.20
C ALA A 584 9.44 -22.99 -8.04
N ASP A 585 10.33 -22.77 -9.02
CA ASP A 585 10.72 -23.82 -9.97
C ASP A 585 11.91 -24.68 -9.48
N ASP A 586 12.65 -24.22 -8.48
CA ASP A 586 13.89 -24.88 -8.02
C ASP A 586 13.70 -25.80 -6.81
N LEU A 587 12.53 -25.83 -6.18
CA LEU A 587 12.23 -26.68 -5.03
C LEU A 587 10.97 -27.51 -5.25
N LEU A 588 11.11 -28.81 -5.06
CA LEU A 588 9.98 -29.74 -5.00
C LEU A 588 9.12 -29.42 -3.77
N CYS A 589 7.96 -28.85 -4.01
CA CYS A 589 6.92 -28.75 -2.99
C CYS A 589 6.14 -30.06 -2.88
#